data_b3355923461152aece40bc6f82ba50a7
#
_entry.id   b3355923461152aece40bc6f82ba50a7
#
_cell.length_a   1.000
_cell.length_b   1.000
_cell.length_c   1.000
_cell.angle_alpha   90.00
_cell.angle_beta   90.00
_cell.angle_gamma   90.00
#
_symmetry.space_group_name_H-M   'P 1'
#
loop_
_entity.id
_entity.type
_entity.pdbx_description
1 polymer ?
#
loop_
_entity_poly.entity_id
_entity_poly.type
_entity_poly.pdbx_seq_one_letter_code
_entity_poly.pdbx_strand_id
1 'polypeptide(L)'
;MLKPLKKLMMLTTVAIFAIAGCRQQMADQPHQRPLEPSNFFDNGMASRPVEPGTVARAGRVQNEQRLNSKADGKLIDGFPFEVTMEVLARGQERYEIFCSPCHDRLGNGQGMIVRRGFTPARSFHDPRLRDAPAGHFFQVMTQGFGQMPSYANQLSEHDRWAVIAYIRALQLSRNARLDQLPPEDRAKMKAAQ
;
A
#
# COMPACT_ATOMS: atom_id res chain seq x y z
N MET A 1 -57.27 15.90 -43.47
CA MET A 1 -56.75 15.75 -42.10
C MET A 1 -55.79 14.59 -41.86
N LEU A 2 -55.60 13.62 -42.75
CA LEU A 2 -54.71 12.47 -42.56
C LEU A 2 -53.19 12.70 -42.78
N LYS A 3 -52.80 13.77 -43.51
CA LYS A 3 -51.40 14.03 -43.85
C LYS A 3 -50.48 14.41 -42.64
N PRO A 4 -50.94 15.23 -41.65
CA PRO A 4 -50.07 15.53 -40.50
C PRO A 4 -49.88 14.33 -39.56
N LEU A 5 -50.87 13.46 -39.42
CA LEU A 5 -50.80 12.26 -38.56
C LEU A 5 -49.78 11.25 -39.10
N LYS A 6 -49.74 11.05 -40.43
CA LYS A 6 -48.72 10.17 -41.05
C LYS A 6 -47.31 10.70 -40.89
N LYS A 7 -47.11 12.01 -40.99
CA LYS A 7 -45.78 12.64 -40.76
C LYS A 7 -45.37 12.48 -39.31
N LEU A 8 -46.26 12.69 -38.36
CA LEU A 8 -45.98 12.50 -36.94
C LEU A 8 -45.58 11.06 -36.59
N MET A 9 -46.33 10.09 -37.14
CA MET A 9 -46.09 8.67 -36.98
C MET A 9 -44.73 8.24 -37.57
N MET A 10 -44.35 8.77 -38.72
CA MET A 10 -43.06 8.53 -39.36
C MET A 10 -41.90 9.12 -38.53
N LEU A 11 -42.06 10.34 -37.98
CA LEU A 11 -41.08 10.99 -37.11
C LEU A 11 -40.87 10.21 -35.79
N THR A 12 -41.94 9.75 -35.18
CA THR A 12 -41.85 8.93 -33.94
C THR A 12 -41.17 7.62 -34.19
N THR A 13 -41.47 6.95 -35.33
CA THR A 13 -40.82 5.68 -35.69
C THR A 13 -39.30 5.87 -35.91
N VAL A 14 -38.89 6.92 -36.63
CA VAL A 14 -37.47 7.23 -36.83
C VAL A 14 -36.77 7.55 -35.52
N ALA A 15 -37.40 8.32 -34.63
CA ALA A 15 -36.85 8.62 -33.31
C ALA A 15 -36.66 7.38 -32.44
N ILE A 16 -37.61 6.44 -32.47
CA ILE A 16 -37.52 5.17 -31.74
C ILE A 16 -36.34 4.31 -32.27
N PHE A 17 -36.19 4.22 -33.60
CA PHE A 17 -35.06 3.52 -34.20
C PHE A 17 -33.71 4.18 -33.92
N ALA A 18 -33.64 5.51 -33.89
CA ALA A 18 -32.41 6.23 -33.55
C ALA A 18 -31.97 5.98 -32.09
N ILE A 19 -32.91 5.92 -31.15
CA ILE A 19 -32.63 5.65 -29.74
C ILE A 19 -32.22 4.15 -29.52
N ALA A 20 -32.84 3.22 -30.26
CA ALA A 20 -32.50 1.80 -30.16
C ALA A 20 -31.11 1.47 -30.72
N GLY A 21 -30.57 2.26 -31.66
CA GLY A 21 -29.27 2.04 -32.30
C GLY A 21 -28.05 2.44 -31.44
N CYS A 22 -28.23 3.18 -30.35
CA CYS A 22 -27.13 3.67 -29.52
C CYS A 22 -26.63 2.69 -28.46
N ARG A 23 -27.03 1.41 -28.50
CA ARG A 23 -26.56 0.42 -27.53
C ARG A 23 -25.16 -0.05 -27.90
N GLN A 24 -24.16 0.46 -27.21
CA GLN A 24 -22.78 -0.04 -27.33
C GLN A 24 -22.68 -1.40 -26.64
N GLN A 25 -22.90 -2.48 -27.40
CA GLN A 25 -22.86 -3.86 -26.90
C GLN A 25 -21.46 -4.29 -26.42
N MET A 26 -20.42 -3.51 -26.74
CA MET A 26 -19.05 -3.79 -26.32
C MET A 26 -18.72 -3.29 -24.89
N ALA A 27 -19.59 -2.52 -24.25
CA ALA A 27 -19.37 -2.02 -22.89
C ALA A 27 -19.53 -3.13 -21.83
N ASP A 28 -20.51 -4.02 -22.04
CA ASP A 28 -20.76 -5.16 -21.15
C ASP A 28 -20.54 -6.46 -21.91
N GLN A 29 -19.33 -6.97 -21.82
CA GLN A 29 -18.96 -8.26 -22.44
C GLN A 29 -19.23 -9.41 -21.47
N PRO A 30 -19.53 -10.62 -21.99
CA PRO A 30 -19.75 -11.83 -21.18
C PRO A 30 -18.40 -12.34 -20.64
N HIS A 31 -17.81 -11.63 -19.68
CA HIS A 31 -16.61 -12.02 -18.97
C HIS A 31 -16.80 -11.74 -17.49
N GLN A 32 -16.15 -12.50 -16.64
CA GLN A 32 -16.12 -12.26 -15.20
C GLN A 32 -14.98 -11.30 -14.88
N ARG A 33 -15.29 -10.24 -14.14
CA ARG A 33 -14.27 -9.30 -13.62
C ARG A 33 -13.75 -9.81 -12.28
N PRO A 34 -12.51 -9.51 -11.92
CA PRO A 34 -12.01 -9.77 -10.58
C PRO A 34 -12.93 -9.16 -9.52
N LEU A 35 -13.19 -9.90 -8.45
CA LEU A 35 -14.07 -9.51 -7.34
C LEU A 35 -15.57 -9.45 -7.66
N GLU A 36 -16.02 -9.82 -8.85
CA GLU A 36 -17.45 -10.02 -9.14
C GLU A 36 -17.98 -11.32 -8.50
N PRO A 37 -19.25 -11.33 -8.13
CA PRO A 37 -19.91 -12.57 -7.71
C PRO A 37 -20.01 -13.55 -8.89
N SER A 38 -19.92 -14.84 -8.61
CA SER A 38 -20.12 -15.91 -9.59
C SER A 38 -21.10 -16.94 -9.08
N ASN A 39 -22.13 -17.21 -9.86
CA ASN A 39 -23.08 -18.29 -9.58
C ASN A 39 -22.57 -19.66 -10.02
N PHE A 40 -21.43 -19.71 -10.68
CA PHE A 40 -20.83 -20.95 -11.18
C PHE A 40 -20.02 -21.70 -10.12
N PHE A 41 -19.42 -20.96 -9.18
CA PHE A 41 -18.59 -21.54 -8.12
C PHE A 41 -19.33 -21.56 -6.79
N ASP A 42 -19.21 -22.67 -6.04
CA ASP A 42 -19.88 -22.86 -4.75
C ASP A 42 -19.59 -21.79 -3.70
N ASN A 43 -18.40 -21.18 -3.75
CA ASN A 43 -18.01 -20.08 -2.87
C ASN A 43 -18.51 -18.70 -3.32
N GLY A 44 -19.26 -18.62 -4.42
CA GLY A 44 -19.82 -17.37 -4.94
C GLY A 44 -18.82 -16.37 -5.49
N MET A 45 -17.53 -16.71 -5.62
CA MET A 45 -16.47 -15.80 -6.03
C MET A 45 -15.97 -16.10 -7.45
N ALA A 46 -15.92 -15.09 -8.31
CA ALA A 46 -15.31 -15.20 -9.64
C ALA A 46 -13.77 -15.37 -9.56
N SER A 47 -13.12 -14.68 -8.63
CA SER A 47 -11.68 -14.85 -8.38
C SER A 47 -11.42 -16.17 -7.65
N ARG A 48 -10.59 -16.99 -8.26
CA ARG A 48 -10.20 -18.29 -7.68
C ARG A 48 -9.00 -18.15 -6.77
N PRO A 49 -8.97 -18.87 -5.63
CA PRO A 49 -7.75 -19.00 -4.86
C PRO A 49 -6.67 -19.68 -5.72
N VAL A 50 -5.43 -19.29 -5.47
CA VAL A 50 -4.29 -19.93 -6.16
C VAL A 50 -4.16 -21.37 -5.69
N GLU A 51 -3.92 -22.30 -6.61
CA GLU A 51 -3.74 -23.71 -6.28
C GLU A 51 -2.58 -23.91 -5.29
N PRO A 52 -2.74 -24.79 -4.29
CA PRO A 52 -1.67 -25.09 -3.33
C PRO A 52 -0.39 -25.49 -4.05
N GLY A 53 0.74 -24.93 -3.64
CA GLY A 53 2.05 -25.19 -4.24
C GLY A 53 2.37 -24.32 -5.47
N THR A 54 1.46 -23.46 -5.92
CA THR A 54 1.75 -22.50 -7.00
C THR A 54 2.76 -21.45 -6.52
N VAL A 55 3.88 -21.32 -7.24
CA VAL A 55 4.89 -20.29 -7.00
C VAL A 55 4.76 -19.19 -8.05
N ALA A 56 4.51 -17.96 -7.59
CA ALA A 56 4.41 -16.81 -8.48
C ALA A 56 5.75 -16.59 -9.23
N ARG A 57 5.67 -16.30 -10.54
CA ARG A 57 6.85 -16.12 -11.38
C ARG A 57 7.78 -15.00 -10.88
N ALA A 58 7.21 -13.93 -10.34
CA ALA A 58 7.94 -12.82 -9.72
C ALA A 58 8.32 -13.06 -8.25
N GLY A 59 7.81 -14.11 -7.63
CA GLY A 59 7.96 -14.37 -6.19
C GLY A 59 9.12 -15.29 -5.81
N ARG A 60 9.94 -15.72 -6.77
CA ARG A 60 11.18 -16.44 -6.45
C ARG A 60 12.25 -15.46 -5.99
N VAL A 61 12.17 -15.06 -4.76
CA VAL A 61 13.30 -14.41 -4.11
C VAL A 61 14.36 -15.48 -3.83
N GLN A 62 15.49 -15.36 -4.51
CA GLN A 62 16.58 -16.34 -4.49
C GLN A 62 17.32 -16.43 -3.14
N ASN A 63 16.81 -15.82 -2.07
CA ASN A 63 17.47 -15.81 -0.77
C ASN A 63 16.47 -15.73 0.37
N GLU A 64 15.86 -16.86 0.73
CA GLU A 64 14.92 -16.93 1.87
C GLU A 64 15.53 -16.45 3.19
N GLN A 65 16.85 -16.49 3.36
CA GLN A 65 17.54 -16.02 4.56
C GLN A 65 17.64 -14.48 4.64
N ARG A 66 17.56 -13.76 3.52
CA ARG A 66 17.79 -12.30 3.51
C ARG A 66 16.55 -11.45 3.75
N LEU A 67 15.36 -12.01 3.58
CA LEU A 67 14.13 -11.22 3.57
C LEU A 67 13.16 -11.60 4.68
N ASN A 68 13.49 -12.57 5.51
CA ASN A 68 12.71 -12.92 6.68
C ASN A 68 12.92 -11.93 7.82
N SER A 69 11.87 -11.67 8.59
CA SER A 69 11.94 -10.86 9.82
C SER A 69 12.75 -11.50 10.95
N LYS A 70 13.14 -12.76 10.78
CA LYS A 70 13.81 -13.56 11.81
C LYS A 70 15.07 -14.23 11.28
N ALA A 71 16.12 -14.20 12.09
CA ALA A 71 17.30 -15.05 11.97
C ALA A 71 17.41 -15.87 13.27
N ASP A 72 17.66 -17.19 13.15
CA ASP A 72 17.74 -18.11 14.28
C ASP A 72 16.57 -18.01 15.27
N GLY A 73 15.35 -17.82 14.74
CA GLY A 73 14.13 -17.68 15.53
C GLY A 73 13.94 -16.34 16.22
N LYS A 74 14.94 -15.44 16.20
CA LYS A 74 14.87 -14.09 16.78
C LYS A 74 14.63 -13.04 15.70
N LEU A 75 13.92 -11.97 16.07
CA LEU A 75 13.71 -10.82 15.17
C LEU A 75 15.04 -10.15 14.83
N ILE A 76 15.23 -9.85 13.55
CA ILE A 76 16.44 -9.18 13.07
C ILE A 76 16.42 -7.71 13.52
N ASP A 77 17.52 -7.23 14.07
CA ASP A 77 17.68 -5.81 14.46
C ASP A 77 18.46 -4.99 13.43
N GLY A 78 18.83 -5.58 12.32
CA GLY A 78 19.53 -4.93 11.21
C GLY A 78 18.72 -4.96 9.93
N PHE A 79 19.40 -4.61 8.83
CA PHE A 79 18.86 -4.67 7.48
C PHE A 79 19.54 -5.81 6.69
N PRO A 80 18.81 -6.50 5.81
CA PRO A 80 19.37 -7.58 5.00
C PRO A 80 20.25 -7.06 3.83
N PHE A 81 20.36 -5.75 3.68
CA PHE A 81 21.17 -5.06 2.67
C PHE A 81 21.67 -3.72 3.20
N GLU A 82 22.59 -3.11 2.49
CA GLU A 82 23.10 -1.77 2.80
C GLU A 82 22.01 -0.72 2.57
N VAL A 83 21.81 0.16 3.55
CA VAL A 83 20.85 1.26 3.47
C VAL A 83 21.50 2.45 2.77
N THR A 84 21.29 2.55 1.46
CA THR A 84 21.76 3.66 0.63
C THR A 84 20.72 4.79 0.57
N MET A 85 21.12 5.94 0.02
CA MET A 85 20.18 7.05 -0.24
C MET A 85 19.06 6.66 -1.20
N GLU A 86 19.32 5.76 -2.16
CA GLU A 86 18.30 5.22 -3.07
C GLU A 86 17.27 4.38 -2.33
N VAL A 87 17.72 3.53 -1.41
CA VAL A 87 16.83 2.74 -0.54
C VAL A 87 15.98 3.66 0.34
N LEU A 88 16.56 4.72 0.90
CA LEU A 88 15.81 5.69 1.70
C LEU A 88 14.77 6.46 0.86
N ALA A 89 15.14 6.91 -0.33
CA ALA A 89 14.21 7.59 -1.24
C ALA A 89 13.06 6.66 -1.66
N ARG A 90 13.38 5.40 -1.96
CA ARG A 90 12.36 4.38 -2.27
C ARG A 90 11.47 4.11 -1.06
N GLY A 91 12.03 4.04 0.13
CA GLY A 91 11.30 3.87 1.38
C GLY A 91 10.35 5.02 1.65
N GLN A 92 10.80 6.24 1.44
CA GLN A 92 9.98 7.46 1.54
C GLN A 92 8.80 7.42 0.57
N GLU A 93 9.06 7.15 -0.71
CA GLU A 93 8.01 7.07 -1.72
C GLU A 93 6.92 6.06 -1.33
N ARG A 94 7.32 4.85 -0.93
CA ARG A 94 6.38 3.80 -0.54
C ARG A 94 5.66 4.13 0.77
N TYR A 95 6.36 4.73 1.72
CA TYR A 95 5.77 5.21 2.97
C TYR A 95 4.69 6.27 2.73
N GLU A 96 4.95 7.24 1.87
CA GLU A 96 3.99 8.31 1.56
C GLU A 96 2.72 7.76 0.91
N ILE A 97 2.81 6.72 0.10
CA ILE A 97 1.67 6.09 -0.57
C ILE A 97 0.86 5.21 0.40
N PHE A 98 1.53 4.30 1.11
CA PHE A 98 0.85 3.22 1.83
C PHE A 98 0.72 3.45 3.34
N CYS A 99 1.61 4.20 3.95
CA CYS A 99 1.70 4.34 5.41
C CYS A 99 1.19 5.69 5.90
N SER A 100 1.52 6.78 5.19
CA SER A 100 1.20 8.15 5.61
C SER A 100 -0.30 8.43 5.79
N PRO A 101 -1.23 7.79 5.06
CA PRO A 101 -2.66 7.99 5.28
C PRO A 101 -3.11 7.72 6.73
N CYS A 102 -2.50 6.74 7.39
CA CYS A 102 -2.76 6.42 8.81
C CYS A 102 -1.69 7.00 9.74
N HIS A 103 -0.39 6.86 9.39
CA HIS A 103 0.74 7.20 10.26
C HIS A 103 1.20 8.65 10.15
N ASP A 104 0.66 9.46 9.23
CA ASP A 104 1.08 10.76 8.76
C ASP A 104 2.51 10.81 8.18
N ARG A 105 2.91 11.94 7.61
CA ARG A 105 4.24 12.08 6.97
C ARG A 105 5.40 12.09 7.96
N LEU A 106 5.12 12.44 9.22
CA LEU A 106 6.13 12.51 10.28
C LEU A 106 6.13 11.29 11.19
N GLY A 107 5.22 10.33 10.96
CA GLY A 107 5.13 9.11 11.75
C GLY A 107 4.49 9.28 13.14
N ASN A 108 3.66 10.31 13.34
CA ASN A 108 2.98 10.55 14.62
C ASN A 108 1.72 9.71 14.84
N GLY A 109 1.24 9.01 13.80
CA GLY A 109 0.01 8.23 13.89
C GLY A 109 -1.28 9.04 13.72
N GLN A 110 -1.18 10.28 13.21
CA GLN A 110 -2.29 11.21 13.02
C GLN A 110 -2.54 11.50 11.53
N GLY A 111 -2.51 10.46 10.70
CA GLY A 111 -2.75 10.58 9.28
C GLY A 111 -4.16 11.04 8.94
N MET A 112 -4.40 11.33 7.65
CA MET A 112 -5.66 11.90 7.18
C MET A 112 -6.87 11.01 7.50
N ILE A 113 -6.73 9.69 7.41
CA ILE A 113 -7.80 8.74 7.70
C ILE A 113 -8.15 8.76 9.19
N VAL A 114 -7.14 8.84 10.06
CA VAL A 114 -7.31 8.95 11.52
C VAL A 114 -8.09 10.22 11.89
N ARG A 115 -7.73 11.36 11.27
CA ARG A 115 -8.44 12.63 11.47
C ARG A 115 -9.91 12.60 11.02
N ARG A 116 -10.26 11.61 10.20
CA ARG A 116 -11.64 11.37 9.73
C ARG A 116 -12.37 10.28 10.50
N GLY A 117 -11.86 9.89 11.67
CA GLY A 117 -12.54 8.98 12.60
C GLY A 117 -12.04 7.53 12.61
N PHE A 118 -10.95 7.22 11.86
CA PHE A 118 -10.33 5.91 11.98
C PHE A 118 -9.51 5.81 13.27
N THR A 119 -9.30 4.59 13.75
CA THR A 119 -8.50 4.35 14.97
C THR A 119 -7.09 4.91 14.81
N PRO A 120 -6.58 5.68 15.81
CA PRO A 120 -5.23 6.22 15.77
C PRO A 120 -4.16 5.13 15.62
N ALA A 121 -3.25 5.33 14.67
CA ALA A 121 -2.05 4.52 14.54
C ALA A 121 -1.06 4.92 15.64
N ARG A 122 -0.23 3.97 16.09
CA ARG A 122 0.83 4.30 17.03
C ARG A 122 1.87 5.19 16.40
N SER A 123 2.37 6.15 17.18
CA SER A 123 3.50 6.99 16.77
C SER A 123 4.77 6.15 16.69
N PHE A 124 5.52 6.27 15.60
CA PHE A 124 6.84 5.63 15.48
C PHE A 124 7.88 6.24 16.45
N HIS A 125 7.59 7.40 17.04
CA HIS A 125 8.45 8.05 18.04
C HIS A 125 8.22 7.54 19.47
N ASP A 126 7.23 6.66 19.68
CA ASP A 126 7.03 5.97 20.95
C ASP A 126 8.31 5.20 21.34
N PRO A 127 8.81 5.32 22.58
CA PRO A 127 10.03 4.60 23.02
C PRO A 127 10.00 3.11 22.71
N ARG A 128 8.86 2.46 22.94
CA ARG A 128 8.69 1.03 22.67
C ARG A 128 8.93 0.69 21.19
N LEU A 129 8.49 1.54 20.26
CA LEU A 129 8.71 1.31 18.84
C LEU A 129 10.10 1.73 18.38
N ARG A 130 10.72 2.71 19.04
CA ARG A 130 12.12 3.05 18.76
C ARG A 130 13.08 1.92 19.13
N ASP A 131 12.79 1.26 20.25
CA ASP A 131 13.61 0.16 20.77
C ASP A 131 13.27 -1.20 20.14
N ALA A 132 12.17 -1.28 19.36
CA ALA A 132 11.78 -2.50 18.69
C ALA A 132 12.75 -2.84 17.54
N PRO A 133 13.13 -4.10 17.34
CA PRO A 133 14.00 -4.53 16.25
C PRO A 133 13.36 -4.28 14.88
N ALA A 134 14.16 -4.06 13.84
CA ALA A 134 13.67 -3.80 12.48
C ALA A 134 12.75 -4.92 11.96
N GLY A 135 13.06 -6.18 12.29
CA GLY A 135 12.24 -7.34 11.96
C GLY A 135 10.82 -7.29 12.54
N HIS A 136 10.59 -6.57 13.65
CA HIS A 136 9.24 -6.35 14.18
C HIS A 136 8.36 -5.58 13.20
N PHE A 137 8.86 -4.49 12.63
CA PHE A 137 8.14 -3.69 11.63
C PHE A 137 7.86 -4.52 10.37
N PHE A 138 8.86 -5.31 9.93
CA PHE A 138 8.68 -6.18 8.78
C PHE A 138 7.56 -7.20 9.01
N GLN A 139 7.55 -7.83 10.19
CA GLN A 139 6.51 -8.80 10.55
C GLN A 139 5.12 -8.15 10.60
N VAL A 140 5.00 -6.98 11.22
CA VAL A 140 3.74 -6.23 11.30
C VAL A 140 3.23 -5.86 9.91
N MET A 141 4.09 -5.36 9.01
CA MET A 141 3.69 -5.07 7.63
C MET A 141 3.32 -6.32 6.84
N THR A 142 3.96 -7.45 7.12
CA THR A 142 3.72 -8.70 6.42
C THR A 142 2.43 -9.38 6.84
N GLN A 143 2.14 -9.41 8.13
CA GLN A 143 1.02 -10.16 8.71
C GLN A 143 -0.17 -9.29 9.07
N GLY A 144 0.04 -7.97 9.18
CA GLY A 144 -0.89 -7.07 9.84
C GLY A 144 -0.78 -7.13 11.36
N PHE A 145 -1.40 -6.16 12.03
CA PHE A 145 -1.46 -6.12 13.48
C PHE A 145 -2.70 -5.34 13.96
N GLY A 146 -3.60 -5.99 14.67
CA GLY A 146 -4.85 -5.37 15.11
C GLY A 146 -5.67 -4.88 13.92
N GLN A 147 -5.91 -3.58 13.83
CA GLN A 147 -6.63 -2.97 12.71
C GLN A 147 -5.75 -2.64 11.49
N MET A 148 -4.44 -2.75 11.61
CA MET A 148 -3.53 -2.58 10.49
C MET A 148 -3.57 -3.83 9.60
N PRO A 149 -3.98 -3.71 8.33
CA PRO A 149 -4.01 -4.84 7.41
C PRO A 149 -2.59 -5.28 7.01
N SER A 150 -2.50 -6.48 6.45
CA SER A 150 -1.27 -6.95 5.78
C SER A 150 -1.00 -6.14 4.51
N TYR A 151 0.25 -5.79 4.30
CA TYR A 151 0.76 -5.14 3.08
C TYR A 151 1.62 -6.07 2.22
N ALA A 152 1.60 -7.36 2.49
CA ALA A 152 2.41 -8.35 1.75
C ALA A 152 2.11 -8.38 0.25
N ASN A 153 0.86 -8.12 -0.13
CA ASN A 153 0.43 -8.13 -1.53
C ASN A 153 0.70 -6.79 -2.25
N GLN A 154 0.81 -5.68 -1.52
CA GLN A 154 0.99 -4.34 -2.07
C GLN A 154 2.45 -3.92 -2.13
N LEU A 155 3.26 -4.42 -1.19
CA LEU A 155 4.68 -4.09 -1.05
C LEU A 155 5.53 -5.34 -1.21
N SER A 156 6.52 -5.27 -2.10
CA SER A 156 7.56 -6.30 -2.18
C SER A 156 8.32 -6.39 -0.85
N GLU A 157 9.01 -7.49 -0.61
CA GLU A 157 9.83 -7.65 0.58
C GLU A 157 10.92 -6.58 0.66
N HIS A 158 11.55 -6.26 -0.46
CA HIS A 158 12.52 -5.17 -0.56
C HIS A 158 11.89 -3.81 -0.21
N ASP A 159 10.70 -3.51 -0.72
CA ASP A 159 10.01 -2.25 -0.41
C ASP A 159 9.62 -2.17 1.06
N ARG A 160 9.22 -3.27 1.69
CA ARG A 160 8.94 -3.29 3.14
C ARG A 160 10.19 -2.95 3.96
N TRP A 161 11.35 -3.50 3.60
CA TRP A 161 12.62 -3.14 4.24
C TRP A 161 13.03 -1.70 3.98
N ALA A 162 12.81 -1.19 2.76
CA ALA A 162 13.06 0.21 2.44
C ALA A 162 12.17 1.16 3.26
N VAL A 163 10.88 0.82 3.44
CA VAL A 163 9.98 1.57 4.33
C VAL A 163 10.49 1.55 5.78
N ILE A 164 11.02 0.44 6.27
CA ILE A 164 11.60 0.38 7.63
C ILE A 164 12.82 1.29 7.74
N ALA A 165 13.69 1.32 6.73
CA ALA A 165 14.82 2.24 6.71
C ALA A 165 14.36 3.70 6.80
N TYR A 166 13.31 4.07 6.08
CA TYR A 166 12.73 5.40 6.16
C TYR A 166 12.08 5.68 7.54
N ILE A 167 11.39 4.72 8.14
CA ILE A 167 10.86 4.85 9.51
C ILE A 167 11.99 5.11 10.50
N ARG A 168 13.14 4.43 10.38
CA ARG A 168 14.32 4.68 11.21
C ARG A 168 14.87 6.09 11.01
N ALA A 169 14.89 6.59 9.77
CA ALA A 169 15.27 7.97 9.49
C ALA A 169 14.30 8.99 10.14
N LEU A 170 12.98 8.73 10.10
CA LEU A 170 11.99 9.55 10.82
C LEU A 170 12.21 9.53 12.34
N GLN A 171 12.49 8.36 12.92
CA GLN A 171 12.80 8.24 14.34
C GLN A 171 14.07 9.02 14.70
N LEU A 172 15.12 8.91 13.89
CA LEU A 172 16.38 9.63 14.09
C LEU A 172 16.19 11.15 13.98
N SER A 173 15.42 11.63 13.02
CA SER A 173 15.19 13.06 12.80
C SER A 173 14.66 13.81 14.02
N ARG A 174 13.96 13.10 14.93
CA ARG A 174 13.43 13.68 16.19
C ARG A 174 14.24 13.34 17.44
N ASN A 175 15.07 12.33 17.37
CA ASN A 175 15.75 11.80 18.56
C ASN A 175 17.27 11.74 18.37
N ALA A 176 17.81 12.38 17.32
CA ALA A 176 19.24 12.46 17.11
C ALA A 176 19.91 13.21 18.29
N ARG A 177 20.96 12.62 18.85
CA ARG A 177 21.78 13.27 19.86
C ARG A 177 22.88 14.07 19.17
N LEU A 178 23.24 15.19 19.72
CA LEU A 178 24.28 16.06 19.17
C LEU A 178 25.63 15.33 19.00
N ASP A 179 25.93 14.39 19.92
CA ASP A 179 27.16 13.59 19.87
C ASP A 179 27.19 12.56 18.73
N GLN A 180 26.04 12.22 18.20
CA GLN A 180 25.87 11.28 17.07
C GLN A 180 25.95 11.96 15.69
N LEU A 181 25.92 13.31 15.65
CA LEU A 181 26.00 14.03 14.40
C LEU A 181 27.45 14.15 13.91
N PRO A 182 27.68 14.21 12.60
CA PRO A 182 29.00 14.59 12.05
C PRO A 182 29.51 15.91 12.63
N PRO A 183 30.83 16.07 12.80
CA PRO A 183 31.41 17.26 13.41
C PRO A 183 30.98 18.59 12.74
N GLU A 184 30.86 18.57 11.42
CA GLU A 184 30.40 19.69 10.59
C GLU A 184 28.95 20.12 10.90
N ASP A 185 28.06 19.17 11.10
CA ASP A 185 26.64 19.45 11.40
C ASP A 185 26.47 19.89 12.86
N ARG A 186 27.26 19.32 13.78
CA ARG A 186 27.34 19.81 15.16
C ARG A 186 27.79 21.28 15.25
N ALA A 187 28.77 21.68 14.42
CA ALA A 187 29.25 23.05 14.37
C ALA A 187 28.16 24.00 13.85
N LYS A 188 27.44 23.64 12.78
CA LYS A 188 26.32 24.43 12.25
C LYS A 188 25.20 24.62 13.27
N MET A 189 24.84 23.56 14.00
CA MET A 189 23.77 23.62 15.01
C MET A 189 24.18 24.50 16.22
N LYS A 190 25.45 24.48 16.62
CA LYS A 190 25.95 25.36 17.69
C LYS A 190 26.00 26.84 17.26
N ALA A 191 26.24 27.11 15.97
CA ALA A 191 26.24 28.46 15.44
C ALA A 191 24.84 29.05 15.24
N ALA A 192 23.78 28.19 15.24
CA ALA A 192 22.37 28.59 15.05
C ALA A 192 21.64 28.83 16.39
N GLN A 193 22.28 28.61 17.54
CA GLN A 193 21.75 28.88 18.88
C GLN A 193 22.27 30.23 19.41
#